data_eba0eac575aedb2d00179f6f8d61e2a8
#
_entry.id   eba0eac575aedb2d00179f6f8d61e2a8
#
_cell.length_a   1.000
_cell.length_b   1.000
_cell.length_c   1.000
_cell.angle_alpha   90.00
_cell.angle_beta   90.00
_cell.angle_gamma   90.00
#
_symmetry.space_group_name_H-M   'P 1'
#
loop_
_entity.id
_entity.type
_entity.pdbx_description
1 polymer ?
#
loop_
_entity_poly.entity_id
_entity_poly.type
_entity_poly.pdbx_seq_one_letter_code
_entity_poly.pdbx_strand_id
1 'polypeptide(L)'
;MLKRLKKLGIDKTDPNELTPEEITRFARLDIDLETITWNRVMDTNDRFLRKITIGQASTEQGHERTAGFDISVASECMAILALTTSLADMTERLGAMVVATSKQGDAVTADDIGVSGALAVLLKDAIKPNLMQTLQASFSLLSTQSFLHASL
;
A
#
# COMPACT_ATOMS: atom_id res chain seq x y z
N MET A 1 9.03 8.13 -13.83
CA MET A 1 10.47 7.82 -13.98
C MET A 1 11.34 8.97 -13.49
N LEU A 2 11.32 10.14 -14.10
CA LEU A 2 12.22 11.27 -13.75
C LEU A 2 12.15 11.71 -12.28
N LYS A 3 10.94 11.78 -11.68
CA LYS A 3 10.74 12.13 -10.26
C LYS A 3 11.48 11.15 -9.32
N ARG A 4 11.43 9.86 -9.65
CA ARG A 4 12.12 8.79 -8.90
C ARG A 4 13.64 8.85 -9.06
N LEU A 5 14.14 9.09 -10.29
CA LEU A 5 15.58 9.25 -10.54
C LEU A 5 16.14 10.41 -9.73
N LYS A 6 15.45 11.57 -9.73
CA LYS A 6 15.85 12.72 -8.94
C LYS A 6 15.90 12.43 -7.43
N LYS A 7 14.90 11.70 -6.91
CA LYS A 7 14.86 11.29 -5.50
C LYS A 7 16.05 10.40 -5.13
N LEU A 8 16.53 9.58 -6.06
CA LEU A 8 17.71 8.72 -5.89
C LEU A 8 19.05 9.44 -6.15
N GLY A 9 19.02 10.74 -6.47
CA GLY A 9 20.21 11.51 -6.81
C GLY A 9 20.84 11.14 -8.15
N ILE A 10 20.03 10.60 -9.08
CA ILE A 10 20.47 10.21 -10.43
C ILE A 10 20.01 11.28 -11.41
N ASP A 11 20.95 12.08 -11.93
CA ASP A 11 20.69 13.20 -12.84
C ASP A 11 20.58 12.80 -14.32
N LYS A 12 20.33 11.52 -14.60
CA LYS A 12 20.15 11.01 -15.96
C LYS A 12 18.68 11.03 -16.36
N THR A 13 18.42 11.37 -17.61
CA THR A 13 17.05 11.42 -18.16
C THR A 13 16.75 10.30 -19.15
N ASP A 14 17.79 9.75 -19.82
CA ASP A 14 17.65 8.63 -20.73
C ASP A 14 17.86 7.31 -19.99
N PRO A 15 16.89 6.37 -20.07
CA PRO A 15 17.02 5.04 -19.48
C PRO A 15 18.22 4.25 -19.97
N ASN A 16 18.66 4.50 -21.21
CA ASN A 16 19.77 3.78 -21.82
C ASN A 16 21.15 4.20 -21.27
N GLU A 17 21.23 5.33 -20.61
CA GLU A 17 22.45 5.85 -20.00
C GLU A 17 22.66 5.35 -18.56
N LEU A 18 21.67 4.64 -17.98
CA LEU A 18 21.74 4.14 -16.61
C LEU A 18 22.74 2.98 -16.51
N THR A 19 23.57 3.03 -15.49
CA THR A 19 24.42 1.90 -15.14
C THR A 19 23.62 0.74 -14.54
N PRO A 20 24.11 -0.51 -14.55
CA PRO A 20 23.44 -1.63 -13.92
C PRO A 20 23.13 -1.40 -12.42
N GLU A 21 24.01 -0.68 -11.72
CA GLU A 21 23.80 -0.32 -10.31
C GLU A 21 22.69 0.71 -10.15
N GLU A 22 22.64 1.73 -11.00
CA GLU A 22 21.58 2.74 -11.01
C GLU A 22 20.23 2.12 -11.37
N ILE A 23 20.20 1.17 -12.31
CA ILE A 23 18.99 0.40 -12.65
C ILE A 23 18.51 -0.38 -11.44
N THR A 24 19.42 -1.04 -10.72
CA THR A 24 19.09 -1.80 -9.52
C THR A 24 18.53 -0.90 -8.43
N ARG A 25 19.15 0.24 -8.16
CA ARG A 25 18.66 1.25 -7.20
C ARG A 25 17.30 1.81 -7.60
N PHE A 26 17.12 2.12 -8.87
CA PHE A 26 15.85 2.60 -9.39
C PHE A 26 14.74 1.56 -9.26
N ALA A 27 15.01 0.29 -9.59
CA ALA A 27 14.04 -0.79 -9.52
C ALA A 27 13.65 -1.12 -8.07
N ARG A 28 14.62 -1.13 -7.16
CA ARG A 28 14.45 -1.51 -5.75
C ARG A 28 14.20 -0.33 -4.82
N LEU A 29 14.38 0.93 -5.27
CA LEU A 29 14.30 2.15 -4.46
C LEU A 29 15.21 2.10 -3.23
N ASP A 30 16.22 1.26 -3.26
CA ASP A 30 17.16 1.03 -2.15
C ASP A 30 16.46 0.73 -0.80
N ILE A 31 15.31 0.03 -0.87
CA ILE A 31 14.46 -0.28 0.28
C ILE A 31 15.21 -1.20 1.27
N ASP A 32 15.14 -0.85 2.54
CA ASP A 32 15.48 -1.74 3.63
C ASP A 32 14.31 -2.70 3.90
N LEU A 33 14.55 -3.99 3.68
CA LEU A 33 13.53 -5.04 3.77
C LEU A 33 12.91 -5.17 5.17
N GLU A 34 13.66 -4.86 6.23
CA GLU A 34 13.19 -4.93 7.62
C GLU A 34 12.19 -3.81 7.96
N THR A 35 12.16 -2.75 7.14
CA THR A 35 11.29 -1.58 7.35
C THR A 35 9.99 -1.64 6.59
N ILE A 36 9.70 -2.73 5.87
CA ILE A 36 8.45 -2.87 5.12
C ILE A 36 7.27 -2.95 6.09
N THR A 37 6.39 -1.95 6.05
CA THR A 37 5.20 -1.83 6.91
C THR A 37 3.92 -2.21 6.19
N TRP A 38 3.90 -2.23 4.87
CA TRP A 38 2.70 -2.57 4.11
C TRP A 38 2.51 -4.08 4.03
N ASN A 39 1.65 -4.59 4.87
CA ASN A 39 1.34 -6.01 4.97
C ASN A 39 0.34 -6.47 3.90
N ARG A 40 0.39 -7.75 3.59
CA ARG A 40 -0.70 -8.42 2.88
C ARG A 40 -1.93 -8.50 3.77
N VAL A 41 -3.12 -8.59 3.17
CA VAL A 41 -4.38 -8.74 3.90
C VAL A 41 -4.95 -10.13 3.71
N MET A 42 -5.53 -10.67 4.78
CA MET A 42 -6.25 -11.93 4.78
C MET A 42 -7.32 -11.90 5.87
N ASP A 43 -8.58 -12.06 5.47
CA ASP A 43 -9.72 -12.01 6.39
C ASP A 43 -9.92 -13.33 7.15
N THR A 44 -8.86 -13.78 7.79
CA THR A 44 -8.84 -14.94 8.67
C THR A 44 -8.22 -14.56 10.00
N ASN A 45 -8.96 -14.75 11.09
CA ASN A 45 -8.45 -14.49 12.44
C ASN A 45 -7.60 -15.67 12.93
N ASP A 46 -6.43 -15.85 12.33
CA ASP A 46 -5.44 -16.85 12.71
C ASP A 46 -4.23 -16.20 13.36
N ARG A 47 -3.95 -16.62 14.58
CA ARG A 47 -2.79 -16.12 15.35
C ARG A 47 -1.47 -16.43 14.66
N PHE A 48 -1.35 -17.52 13.93
CA PHE A 48 -0.14 -17.91 13.22
C PHE A 48 0.18 -16.99 12.03
N LEU A 49 -0.80 -16.25 11.51
CA LEU A 49 -0.58 -15.28 10.42
C LEU A 49 0.01 -13.94 10.91
N ARG A 50 0.10 -13.73 12.21
CA ARG A 50 0.61 -12.46 12.77
C ARG A 50 2.12 -12.31 12.61
N LYS A 51 2.85 -13.43 12.55
CA LYS A 51 4.31 -13.43 12.40
C LYS A 51 4.75 -14.73 11.74
N ILE A 52 5.06 -14.66 10.45
CA ILE A 52 5.55 -15.80 9.66
C ILE A 52 6.80 -15.40 8.88
N THR A 53 7.62 -16.38 8.55
CA THR A 53 8.75 -16.19 7.63
C THR A 53 8.26 -16.42 6.20
N ILE A 54 8.49 -15.45 5.33
CA ILE A 54 8.18 -15.49 3.89
C ILE A 54 9.48 -15.45 3.08
N GLY A 55 9.39 -15.76 1.78
CA GLY A 55 10.54 -15.75 0.87
C GLY A 55 11.41 -17.01 0.97
N GLN A 56 10.85 -18.15 1.43
CA GLN A 56 11.60 -19.38 1.65
C GLN A 56 11.67 -20.30 0.42
N ALA A 57 10.93 -20.01 -0.64
CA ALA A 57 10.99 -20.80 -1.87
C ALA A 57 12.36 -20.66 -2.55
N SER A 58 12.79 -21.69 -3.25
CA SER A 58 14.09 -21.70 -3.96
C SER A 58 14.22 -20.56 -4.98
N THR A 59 13.11 -20.09 -5.54
CA THR A 59 13.03 -18.96 -6.47
C THR A 59 13.13 -17.59 -5.78
N GLU A 60 13.05 -17.55 -4.45
CA GLU A 60 12.99 -16.34 -3.63
C GLU A 60 14.22 -16.18 -2.72
N GLN A 61 15.28 -16.89 -3.00
CA GLN A 61 16.52 -16.84 -2.23
C GLN A 61 17.04 -15.41 -2.05
N GLY A 62 17.41 -15.08 -0.79
CA GLY A 62 17.88 -13.75 -0.42
C GLY A 62 16.77 -12.73 -0.14
N HIS A 63 15.50 -13.14 -0.15
CA HIS A 63 14.34 -12.30 0.16
C HIS A 63 13.56 -12.80 1.39
N GLU A 64 14.18 -13.65 2.18
CA GLU A 64 13.58 -14.13 3.43
C GLU A 64 13.42 -12.96 4.42
N ARG A 65 12.23 -12.85 4.98
CA ARG A 65 11.94 -11.91 6.05
C ARG A 65 10.75 -12.35 6.88
N THR A 66 10.66 -11.83 8.10
CA THR A 66 9.45 -11.96 8.91
C THR A 66 8.41 -10.95 8.46
N ALA A 67 7.19 -11.40 8.24
CA ALA A 67 6.06 -10.55 7.88
C ALA A 67 4.78 -11.01 8.60
N GLY A 68 3.79 -10.13 8.65
CA GLY A 68 2.45 -10.43 9.14
C GLY A 68 1.40 -10.27 8.05
N PHE A 69 0.16 -10.63 8.41
CA PHE A 69 -1.03 -10.38 7.60
C PHE A 69 -2.01 -9.56 8.43
N ASP A 70 -2.56 -8.53 7.81
CA ASP A 70 -3.61 -7.71 8.40
C ASP A 70 -4.98 -8.22 7.95
N ILE A 71 -6.01 -7.91 8.72
CA ILE A 71 -7.40 -8.05 8.28
C ILE A 71 -7.72 -6.84 7.39
N SER A 72 -8.54 -7.02 6.33
CA SER A 72 -8.85 -5.97 5.35
C SER A 72 -9.26 -4.65 6.03
N VAL A 73 -10.12 -4.70 7.04
CA VAL A 73 -10.61 -3.52 7.75
C VAL A 73 -9.50 -2.76 8.51
N ALA A 74 -8.45 -3.46 8.92
CA ALA A 74 -7.30 -2.87 9.62
C ALA A 74 -6.13 -2.53 8.69
N SER A 75 -6.32 -2.63 7.37
CA SER A 75 -5.28 -2.30 6.40
C SER A 75 -5.15 -0.79 6.20
N GLU A 76 -3.94 -0.35 5.83
CA GLU A 76 -3.65 1.05 5.48
C GLU A 76 -4.60 1.60 4.40
N CYS A 77 -4.89 0.80 3.37
CA CYS A 77 -5.80 1.21 2.29
C CYS A 77 -7.23 1.47 2.81
N MET A 78 -7.72 0.66 3.74
CA MET A 78 -9.04 0.85 4.33
C MET A 78 -9.08 2.06 5.26
N ALA A 79 -8.01 2.31 6.01
CA ALA A 79 -7.89 3.52 6.84
C ALA A 79 -7.93 4.78 5.97
N ILE A 80 -7.20 4.79 4.85
CA ILE A 80 -7.22 5.88 3.88
C ILE A 80 -8.62 6.04 3.28
N LEU A 81 -9.24 4.95 2.81
CA LEU A 81 -10.58 4.97 2.22
C LEU A 81 -11.62 5.58 3.17
N ALA A 82 -11.54 5.26 4.45
CA ALA A 82 -12.44 5.78 5.47
C ALA A 82 -12.33 7.30 5.70
N LEU A 83 -11.19 7.89 5.39
CA LEU A 83 -10.92 9.32 5.56
C LEU A 83 -11.08 10.13 4.27
N THR A 84 -11.28 9.48 3.12
CA THR A 84 -11.34 10.15 1.82
C THR A 84 -12.71 10.81 1.59
N THR A 85 -12.68 11.97 0.95
CA THR A 85 -13.88 12.75 0.62
C THR A 85 -14.20 12.75 -0.86
N SER A 86 -13.24 12.41 -1.70
CA SER A 86 -13.38 12.36 -3.16
C SER A 86 -12.39 11.37 -3.78
N LEU A 87 -12.61 11.01 -5.05
CA LEU A 87 -11.68 10.14 -5.78
C LEU A 87 -10.29 10.77 -5.96
N ALA A 88 -10.22 12.08 -6.13
CA ALA A 88 -8.96 12.80 -6.23
C ALA A 88 -8.20 12.78 -4.89
N ASP A 89 -8.87 13.09 -3.78
CA ASP A 89 -8.32 13.01 -2.42
C ASP A 89 -7.87 11.59 -2.09
N MET A 90 -8.65 10.57 -2.46
CA MET A 90 -8.26 9.16 -2.28
C MET A 90 -6.96 8.84 -3.03
N THR A 91 -6.84 9.26 -4.28
CA THR A 91 -5.65 9.00 -5.10
C THR A 91 -4.42 9.65 -4.50
N GLU A 92 -4.53 10.88 -4.02
CA GLU A 92 -3.44 11.61 -3.37
C GLU A 92 -3.00 10.93 -2.09
N ARG A 93 -3.94 10.58 -1.21
CA ARG A 93 -3.64 9.89 0.06
C ARG A 93 -3.03 8.50 -0.14
N LEU A 94 -3.57 7.70 -1.07
CA LEU A 94 -3.00 6.40 -1.43
C LEU A 94 -1.57 6.55 -1.96
N GLY A 95 -1.30 7.59 -2.76
CA GLY A 95 0.05 7.88 -3.24
C GLY A 95 1.03 8.25 -2.14
N ALA A 96 0.57 8.96 -1.11
CA ALA A 96 1.37 9.40 0.03
C ALA A 96 1.61 8.30 1.08
N MET A 97 0.92 7.15 0.98
CA MET A 97 1.07 6.03 1.92
C MET A 97 2.52 5.54 1.96
N VAL A 98 3.13 5.57 3.14
CA VAL A 98 4.50 5.09 3.37
C VAL A 98 4.48 3.57 3.47
N VAL A 99 5.28 2.91 2.67
CA VAL A 99 5.32 1.44 2.57
C VAL A 99 6.60 0.83 3.14
N ALA A 100 7.67 1.61 3.18
CA ALA A 100 8.98 1.21 3.71
C ALA A 100 9.86 2.44 3.90
N THR A 101 11.08 2.25 4.38
CA THR A 101 12.16 3.24 4.31
C THR A 101 13.30 2.75 3.43
N SER A 102 14.03 3.70 2.85
CA SER A 102 15.28 3.39 2.15
C SER A 102 16.39 3.08 3.16
N LYS A 103 17.50 2.50 2.70
CA LYS A 103 18.71 2.29 3.51
C LYS A 103 19.32 3.60 4.04
N GLN A 104 18.94 4.73 3.45
CA GLN A 104 19.36 6.06 3.89
C GLN A 104 18.38 6.68 4.92
N GLY A 105 17.28 5.98 5.22
CA GLY A 105 16.26 6.45 6.16
C GLY A 105 15.13 7.28 5.53
N ASP A 106 15.11 7.46 4.20
CA ASP A 106 14.05 8.21 3.52
C ASP A 106 12.78 7.36 3.39
N ALA A 107 11.63 7.99 3.57
CA ALA A 107 10.34 7.34 3.37
C ALA A 107 10.14 6.97 1.89
N VAL A 108 9.71 5.73 1.65
CA VAL A 108 9.29 5.22 0.35
C VAL A 108 7.78 5.11 0.34
N THR A 109 7.15 5.76 -0.62
CA THR A 109 5.70 5.85 -0.73
C THR A 109 5.13 4.94 -1.82
N ALA A 110 3.82 4.72 -1.81
CA ALA A 110 3.12 3.99 -2.87
C ALA A 110 3.27 4.69 -4.24
N ASP A 111 3.39 6.02 -4.27
CA ASP A 111 3.67 6.79 -5.50
C ASP A 111 5.09 6.54 -6.02
N ASP A 112 6.06 6.39 -5.11
CA ASP A 112 7.43 6.02 -5.49
C ASP A 112 7.51 4.64 -6.14
N ILE A 113 6.69 3.69 -5.70
CA ILE A 113 6.55 2.36 -6.32
C ILE A 113 5.75 2.45 -7.63
N GLY A 114 4.91 3.49 -7.79
CA GLY A 114 4.09 3.71 -8.97
C GLY A 114 2.76 2.92 -8.95
N VAL A 115 2.23 2.60 -7.77
CA VAL A 115 1.00 1.80 -7.64
C VAL A 115 -0.24 2.62 -7.23
N SER A 116 -0.09 3.90 -6.94
CA SER A 116 -1.19 4.78 -6.51
C SER A 116 -2.39 4.77 -7.46
N GLY A 117 -2.15 4.84 -8.76
CA GLY A 117 -3.22 4.78 -9.77
C GLY A 117 -3.94 3.43 -9.79
N ALA A 118 -3.21 2.32 -9.65
CA ALA A 118 -3.80 0.98 -9.60
C ALA A 118 -4.69 0.81 -8.35
N LEU A 119 -4.22 1.28 -7.18
CA LEU A 119 -5.00 1.29 -5.95
C LEU A 119 -6.27 2.12 -6.09
N ALA A 120 -6.17 3.32 -6.68
CA ALA A 120 -7.33 4.19 -6.91
C ALA A 120 -8.38 3.53 -7.81
N VAL A 121 -7.97 2.84 -8.87
CA VAL A 121 -8.88 2.11 -9.78
C VAL A 121 -9.59 0.97 -9.05
N LEU A 122 -8.88 0.20 -8.24
CA LEU A 122 -9.45 -0.91 -7.47
C LEU A 122 -10.45 -0.43 -6.40
N LEU A 123 -10.21 0.73 -5.81
CA LEU A 123 -11.01 1.26 -4.69
C LEU A 123 -12.09 2.27 -5.13
N LYS A 124 -12.15 2.67 -6.41
CA LYS A 124 -13.04 3.73 -6.89
C LYS A 124 -14.51 3.55 -6.54
N ASP A 125 -14.98 2.31 -6.54
CA ASP A 125 -16.38 2.00 -6.24
C ASP A 125 -16.60 1.76 -4.74
N ALA A 126 -15.55 1.45 -3.99
CA ALA A 126 -15.61 1.24 -2.54
C ALA A 126 -15.81 2.55 -1.75
N ILE A 127 -15.54 3.71 -2.34
CA ILE A 127 -15.83 5.01 -1.74
C ILE A 127 -17.33 5.31 -1.62
N LYS A 128 -18.16 4.63 -2.42
CA LYS A 128 -19.60 4.82 -2.43
C LYS A 128 -20.24 4.00 -1.32
N PRO A 129 -21.26 4.55 -0.63
CA PRO A 129 -22.02 3.78 0.34
C PRO A 129 -22.81 2.67 -0.36
N ASN A 130 -22.96 1.54 0.33
CA ASN A 130 -23.83 0.46 -0.10
C ASN A 130 -25.22 0.63 0.48
N LEU A 131 -26.25 0.56 -0.37
CA LEU A 131 -27.64 0.51 0.05
C LEU A 131 -28.02 -0.94 0.28
N MET A 132 -28.44 -1.25 1.52
CA MET A 132 -28.89 -2.57 1.92
C MET A 132 -30.30 -2.51 2.50
N GLN A 133 -30.95 -3.65 2.53
CA GLN A 133 -32.26 -3.82 3.15
C GLN A 133 -32.14 -4.82 4.30
N THR A 134 -32.72 -4.49 5.44
CA THR A 134 -32.84 -5.41 6.58
C THR A 134 -33.95 -6.43 6.36
N LEU A 135 -33.99 -7.47 7.17
CA LEU A 135 -35.08 -8.45 7.14
C LEU A 135 -36.47 -7.83 7.37
N GLN A 136 -36.52 -6.71 8.09
CA GLN A 136 -37.75 -5.94 8.34
C GLN A 136 -38.08 -4.97 7.22
N ALA A 137 -37.44 -5.13 6.05
CA ALA A 137 -37.64 -4.27 4.88
C ALA A 137 -37.25 -2.78 5.10
N SER A 138 -36.46 -2.46 6.12
CA SER A 138 -35.90 -1.13 6.34
C SER A 138 -34.64 -0.94 5.51
N PHE A 139 -34.45 0.26 4.94
CA PHE A 139 -33.24 0.61 4.20
C PHE A 139 -32.11 0.94 5.16
N SER A 140 -30.90 0.47 4.84
CA SER A 140 -29.67 0.79 5.56
C SER A 140 -28.58 1.19 4.58
N LEU A 141 -27.87 2.26 4.91
CA LEU A 141 -26.67 2.70 4.19
C LEU A 141 -25.43 2.21 4.94
N LEU A 142 -24.62 1.40 4.29
CA LEU A 142 -23.31 0.98 4.79
C LEU A 142 -22.22 1.74 4.05
N SER A 143 -21.41 2.48 4.80
CA SER A 143 -20.27 3.22 4.28
C SER A 143 -19.03 2.88 5.10
N THR A 144 -17.87 2.79 4.44
CA THR A 144 -16.58 2.63 5.13
C THR A 144 -16.27 3.79 6.08
N GLN A 145 -16.79 4.97 5.80
CA GLN A 145 -16.66 6.16 6.67
C GLN A 145 -17.44 6.02 7.98
N SER A 146 -18.52 5.26 8.01
CA SER A 146 -19.39 5.12 9.20
C SER A 146 -18.73 4.35 10.34
N PHE A 147 -17.77 3.49 10.06
CA PHE A 147 -17.10 2.71 11.10
C PHE A 147 -16.11 3.52 11.94
N LEU A 148 -15.55 4.59 11.42
CA LEU A 148 -14.63 5.45 12.16
C LEU A 148 -15.32 6.52 12.99
N HIS A 149 -16.52 6.96 12.60
CA HIS A 149 -17.31 7.95 13.35
C HIS A 149 -18.06 7.37 14.55
N ALA A 150 -18.26 6.06 14.59
CA ALA A 150 -18.92 5.39 15.72
C ALA A 150 -17.97 5.11 16.91
N SER A 151 -16.68 5.39 16.76
CA SER A 151 -15.63 5.10 17.75
C SER A 151 -15.05 6.37 18.40
N LEU A 152 -15.59 7.54 18.11
CA LEU A 152 -15.26 8.84 18.73
C LEU A 152 -16.46 9.34 19.51
#